data_b12034d85bfc923212180c2a07a51e07
#
_entry.id   b12034d85bfc923212180c2a07a51e07
#
_cell.length_a   1.000
_cell.length_b   1.000
_cell.length_c   1.000
_cell.angle_alpha   90.00
_cell.angle_beta   90.00
_cell.angle_gamma   90.00
#
_symmetry.space_group_name_H-M   'P 1'
#
loop_
_entity.id
_entity.type
_entity.pdbx_description
1 polymer ?
#
loop_
_entity_poly.entity_id
_entity_poly.type
_entity_poly.pdbx_seq_one_letter_code
_entity_poly.pdbx_strand_id
1 'polypeptide(L)'
;MSTIQKFYLTSRYDKPHGILLLFFPCIWGISLNKVNISEDILLYIIFFIGACGMRALGCIWNDFNDKKFDQKVTRTKDRLIASNKVSNKEIIFFGLINAFIGTIPLYYLPIHSVFISFSVIPLILIYPFTKRFTWWPQFWLGLCFNWGVLVGYSVKSSNFI
;
A
#
# COMPACT_ATOMS: atom_id res chain seq x y z
N MET A 1 24.02 7.11 8.17
CA MET A 1 22.57 7.34 8.00
C MET A 1 21.86 7.00 9.30
N SER A 2 21.00 7.88 9.83
CA SER A 2 20.21 7.57 11.03
C SER A 2 19.12 6.52 10.71
N THR A 3 18.62 5.84 11.75
CA THR A 3 17.52 4.86 11.61
C THR A 3 16.26 5.51 11.02
N ILE A 4 15.97 6.75 11.42
CA ILE A 4 14.83 7.52 10.89
C ILE A 4 14.98 7.77 9.39
N GLN A 5 16.17 8.15 8.91
CA GLN A 5 16.45 8.35 7.48
C GLN A 5 16.31 7.03 6.70
N LYS A 6 16.80 5.93 7.27
CA LYS A 6 16.62 4.60 6.66
C LYS A 6 15.13 4.24 6.55
N PHE A 7 14.36 4.44 7.62
CA PHE A 7 12.92 4.21 7.62
C PHE A 7 12.21 5.03 6.54
N TYR A 8 12.45 6.35 6.51
CA TYR A 8 11.83 7.28 5.57
C TYR A 8 12.07 6.88 4.10
N LEU A 9 13.33 6.59 3.76
CA LEU A 9 13.71 6.24 2.39
C LEU A 9 13.30 4.80 2.00
N THR A 10 13.35 3.84 2.94
CA THR A 10 12.93 2.46 2.66
C THR A 10 11.41 2.38 2.48
N SER A 11 10.66 3.16 3.25
CA SER A 11 9.20 3.32 3.13
C SER A 11 8.78 4.19 1.94
N ARG A 12 9.73 4.80 1.24
CA ARG A 12 9.53 5.69 0.07
C ARG A 12 8.62 6.88 0.35
N TYR A 13 8.67 7.42 1.55
CA TYR A 13 7.95 8.65 1.89
C TYR A 13 8.51 9.89 1.16
N ASP A 14 9.72 9.81 0.60
CA ASP A 14 10.30 10.76 -0.34
C ASP A 14 9.58 10.84 -1.71
N LYS A 15 8.66 9.87 -1.99
CA LYS A 15 7.96 9.75 -3.27
C LYS A 15 6.44 9.67 -3.08
N PRO A 16 5.78 10.77 -2.69
CA PRO A 16 4.38 10.79 -2.27
C PRO A 16 3.39 10.41 -3.38
N HIS A 17 3.76 10.54 -4.66
CA HIS A 17 2.89 10.19 -5.77
C HIS A 17 2.34 8.75 -5.68
N GLY A 18 3.13 7.80 -5.15
CA GLY A 18 2.66 6.43 -4.98
C GLY A 18 1.60 6.28 -3.89
N ILE A 19 1.62 7.15 -2.86
CA ILE A 19 0.59 7.21 -1.82
C ILE A 19 -0.72 7.74 -2.42
N LEU A 20 -0.64 8.80 -3.22
CA LEU A 20 -1.80 9.39 -3.88
C LEU A 20 -2.47 8.41 -4.85
N LEU A 21 -1.67 7.62 -5.60
CA LEU A 21 -2.20 6.58 -6.50
C LEU A 21 -3.00 5.49 -5.76
N LEU A 22 -2.67 5.21 -4.50
CA LEU A 22 -3.44 4.28 -3.67
C LEU A 22 -4.63 4.96 -2.99
N PHE A 23 -4.49 6.23 -2.65
CA PHE A 23 -5.49 7.02 -1.93
C PHE A 23 -6.67 7.43 -2.82
N PHE A 24 -6.42 7.97 -4.02
CA PHE A 24 -7.50 8.46 -4.89
C PHE A 24 -8.55 7.40 -5.24
N PRO A 25 -8.22 6.14 -5.56
CA PRO A 25 -9.23 5.10 -5.75
C PRO A 25 -10.18 4.95 -4.55
N CYS A 26 -9.66 5.06 -3.31
CA CYS A 26 -10.51 5.01 -2.12
C CYS A 26 -11.50 6.18 -2.09
N ILE A 27 -11.03 7.40 -2.41
CA ILE A 27 -11.89 8.60 -2.47
C ILE A 27 -12.95 8.44 -3.55
N TRP A 28 -12.59 7.95 -4.74
CA TRP A 28 -13.55 7.69 -5.80
C TRP A 28 -14.63 6.70 -5.34
N GLY A 29 -14.24 5.60 -4.67
CA GLY A 29 -15.18 4.64 -4.11
C GLY A 29 -16.16 5.28 -3.13
N ILE A 30 -15.67 6.09 -2.18
CA ILE A 30 -16.52 6.82 -1.23
C ILE A 30 -17.47 7.77 -1.96
N SER A 31 -16.99 8.49 -2.99
CA SER A 31 -17.75 9.47 -3.75
C SER A 31 -18.81 8.87 -4.67
N LEU A 32 -18.77 7.58 -4.96
CA LEU A 32 -19.83 6.88 -5.69
C LEU A 32 -21.12 6.74 -4.87
N ASN A 33 -21.04 6.91 -3.55
CA ASN A 33 -22.19 7.00 -2.67
C ASN A 33 -22.63 8.47 -2.51
N LYS A 34 -23.74 8.70 -1.77
CA LYS A 34 -24.17 10.07 -1.44
C LYS A 34 -23.07 10.79 -0.66
N VAL A 35 -22.56 11.88 -1.25
CA VAL A 35 -21.48 12.69 -0.65
C VAL A 35 -22.03 13.56 0.46
N ASN A 36 -21.44 13.45 1.65
CA ASN A 36 -21.64 14.37 2.75
C ASN A 36 -20.26 14.81 3.26
N ILE A 37 -19.81 15.99 2.85
CA ILE A 37 -18.45 16.47 3.09
C ILE A 37 -18.08 16.45 4.59
N SER A 38 -19.00 16.82 5.46
CA SER A 38 -18.73 16.88 6.91
C SER A 38 -18.47 15.50 7.54
N GLU A 39 -19.13 14.46 7.04
CA GLU A 39 -18.92 13.08 7.49
C GLU A 39 -17.76 12.41 6.77
N ASP A 40 -17.56 12.73 5.49
CA ASP A 40 -16.58 12.09 4.63
C ASP A 40 -15.15 12.56 4.92
N ILE A 41 -14.93 13.75 5.49
CA ILE A 41 -13.60 14.28 5.78
C ILE A 41 -12.80 13.36 6.71
N LEU A 42 -13.44 12.79 7.71
CA LEU A 42 -12.80 11.83 8.61
C LEU A 42 -12.40 10.55 7.86
N LEU A 43 -13.27 10.04 6.99
CA LEU A 43 -12.96 8.89 6.14
C LEU A 43 -11.76 9.19 5.23
N TYR A 44 -11.72 10.36 4.62
CA TYR A 44 -10.59 10.77 3.76
C TYR A 44 -9.27 10.78 4.54
N ILE A 45 -9.24 11.34 5.76
CA ILE A 45 -8.06 11.36 6.61
C ILE A 45 -7.62 9.93 6.96
N ILE A 46 -8.55 9.08 7.38
CA ILE A 46 -8.30 7.70 7.78
C ILE A 46 -7.74 6.90 6.59
N PHE A 47 -8.37 7.02 5.42
CA PHE A 47 -7.89 6.34 4.21
C PHE A 47 -6.54 6.86 3.73
N PHE A 48 -6.24 8.16 3.92
CA PHE A 48 -4.92 8.70 3.62
C PHE A 48 -3.83 8.09 4.51
N ILE A 49 -4.09 7.98 5.82
CA ILE A 49 -3.18 7.32 6.77
C ILE A 49 -2.95 5.86 6.35
N GLY A 50 -4.03 5.13 6.04
CA GLY A 50 -3.95 3.75 5.55
C GLY A 50 -3.15 3.62 4.26
N ALA A 51 -3.37 4.52 3.31
CA ALA A 51 -2.63 4.56 2.05
C ALA A 51 -1.13 4.79 2.26
N CYS A 52 -0.74 5.66 3.21
CA CYS A 52 0.65 5.87 3.59
C CYS A 52 1.30 4.56 4.07
N GLY A 53 0.69 3.88 5.04
CA GLY A 53 1.24 2.64 5.59
C GLY A 53 1.25 1.49 4.57
N MET A 54 0.13 1.24 3.90
CA MET A 54 0.01 0.13 2.94
C MET A 54 0.92 0.33 1.71
N ARG A 55 1.05 1.57 1.22
CA ARG A 55 1.98 1.87 0.12
C ARG A 55 3.42 1.61 0.52
N ALA A 56 3.83 2.03 1.70
CA ALA A 56 5.17 1.82 2.23
C ALA A 56 5.45 0.32 2.45
N LEU A 57 4.50 -0.41 3.05
CA LEU A 57 4.60 -1.85 3.24
C LEU A 57 4.75 -2.60 1.91
N GLY A 58 3.93 -2.23 0.91
CA GLY A 58 4.02 -2.81 -0.44
C GLY A 58 5.37 -2.55 -1.11
N CYS A 59 5.97 -1.36 -0.90
CA CYS A 59 7.31 -1.06 -1.40
C CYS A 59 8.38 -1.92 -0.74
N ILE A 60 8.34 -2.04 0.59
CA ILE A 60 9.28 -2.85 1.37
C ILE A 60 9.19 -4.32 0.93
N TRP A 61 7.98 -4.85 0.82
CA TRP A 61 7.72 -6.21 0.34
C TRP A 61 8.28 -6.45 -1.05
N ASN A 62 8.00 -5.54 -1.99
CA ASN A 62 8.49 -5.65 -3.36
C ASN A 62 10.03 -5.57 -3.41
N ASP A 63 10.65 -4.59 -2.74
CA ASP A 63 12.10 -4.39 -2.77
C ASP A 63 12.84 -5.55 -2.07
N PHE A 64 12.24 -6.17 -1.06
CA PHE A 64 12.78 -7.35 -0.40
C PHE A 64 12.81 -8.56 -1.36
N ASN A 65 11.71 -8.82 -2.08
CA ASN A 65 11.62 -9.92 -3.03
C ASN A 65 12.48 -9.69 -4.28
N ASP A 66 12.62 -8.46 -4.73
CA ASP A 66 13.39 -8.08 -5.92
C ASP A 66 14.87 -7.80 -5.61
N LYS A 67 15.34 -7.93 -4.38
CA LYS A 67 16.70 -7.55 -3.94
C LYS A 67 17.81 -8.00 -4.87
N LYS A 68 17.82 -9.29 -5.25
CA LYS A 68 18.84 -9.87 -6.13
C LYS A 68 18.80 -9.32 -7.57
N PHE A 69 17.61 -8.95 -8.03
CA PHE A 69 17.41 -8.37 -9.37
C PHE A 69 17.78 -6.88 -9.36
N ASP A 70 17.33 -6.14 -8.34
CA ASP A 70 17.62 -4.72 -8.16
C ASP A 70 19.12 -4.41 -8.10
N GLN A 71 19.91 -5.29 -7.52
CA GLN A 71 21.38 -5.18 -7.49
C GLN A 71 22.03 -5.14 -8.89
N LYS A 72 21.41 -5.76 -9.88
CA LYS A 72 21.93 -5.87 -11.26
C LYS A 72 21.46 -4.74 -12.17
N VAL A 73 20.50 -3.94 -11.75
CA VAL A 73 19.88 -2.88 -12.56
C VAL A 73 20.40 -1.52 -12.12
N THR A 74 21.01 -0.76 -13.02
CA THR A 74 21.63 0.55 -12.73
C THR A 74 20.70 1.51 -11.99
N ARG A 75 19.40 1.56 -12.35
CA ARG A 75 18.40 2.43 -11.73
C ARG A 75 18.03 2.05 -10.30
N THR A 76 18.21 0.78 -9.92
CA THR A 76 17.68 0.25 -8.64
C THR A 76 18.74 -0.27 -7.69
N LYS A 77 19.98 -0.44 -8.15
CA LYS A 77 21.11 -0.96 -7.36
C LYS A 77 21.39 -0.15 -6.08
N ASP A 78 21.09 1.15 -6.10
CA ASP A 78 21.36 2.06 -5.00
C ASP A 78 20.22 2.12 -3.96
N ARG A 79 19.12 1.39 -4.18
CA ARG A 79 18.06 1.23 -3.18
C ARG A 79 18.64 0.65 -1.90
N LEU A 80 18.17 1.10 -0.73
CA LEU A 80 18.74 0.73 0.56
C LEU A 80 18.70 -0.78 0.82
N ILE A 81 17.65 -1.47 0.39
CA ILE A 81 17.54 -2.94 0.52
C ILE A 81 18.47 -3.64 -0.45
N ALA A 82 18.53 -3.21 -1.71
CA ALA A 82 19.41 -3.78 -2.74
C ALA A 82 20.89 -3.59 -2.38
N SER A 83 21.28 -2.39 -1.93
CA SER A 83 22.65 -2.05 -1.55
C SER A 83 23.10 -2.57 -0.18
N ASN A 84 22.27 -3.37 0.53
CA ASN A 84 22.53 -3.90 1.87
C ASN A 84 22.76 -2.83 2.97
N LYS A 85 22.31 -1.60 2.75
CA LYS A 85 22.41 -0.52 3.74
C LYS A 85 21.40 -0.63 4.89
N VAL A 86 20.43 -1.54 4.76
CA VAL A 86 19.41 -1.87 5.76
C VAL A 86 19.48 -3.36 6.06
N SER A 87 19.56 -3.72 7.34
CA SER A 87 19.60 -5.11 7.79
C SER A 87 18.22 -5.78 7.67
N ASN A 88 18.19 -7.10 7.64
CA ASN A 88 16.91 -7.85 7.59
C ASN A 88 16.02 -7.54 8.81
N LYS A 89 16.61 -7.31 9.99
CA LYS A 89 15.86 -6.92 11.20
C LYS A 89 15.20 -5.55 11.03
N GLU A 90 15.92 -4.58 10.48
CA GLU A 90 15.37 -3.25 10.18
C GLU A 90 14.25 -3.33 9.12
N ILE A 91 14.40 -4.17 8.09
CA ILE A 91 13.38 -4.36 7.04
C ILE A 91 12.08 -4.89 7.67
N ILE A 92 12.16 -5.92 8.51
CA ILE A 92 11.00 -6.48 9.20
C ILE A 92 10.38 -5.43 10.13
N PHE A 93 11.18 -4.74 10.93
CA PHE A 93 10.72 -3.70 11.85
C PHE A 93 10.00 -2.56 11.10
N PHE A 94 10.58 -2.07 10.00
CA PHE A 94 9.97 -1.03 9.16
C PHE A 94 8.67 -1.53 8.51
N GLY A 95 8.65 -2.79 8.07
CA GLY A 95 7.45 -3.44 7.56
C GLY A 95 6.33 -3.49 8.60
N LEU A 96 6.62 -3.90 9.83
CA LEU A 96 5.64 -3.98 10.93
C LEU A 96 5.07 -2.61 11.30
N ILE A 97 5.91 -1.56 11.37
CA ILE A 97 5.43 -0.19 11.63
C ILE A 97 4.45 0.24 10.51
N ASN A 98 4.82 0.03 9.25
CA ASN A 98 3.97 0.43 8.13
C ASN A 98 2.69 -0.44 8.04
N ALA A 99 2.75 -1.72 8.38
CA ALA A 99 1.58 -2.57 8.51
C ALA A 99 0.62 -2.04 9.58
N PHE A 100 1.15 -1.68 10.76
CA PHE A 100 0.35 -1.09 11.84
C PHE A 100 -0.34 0.21 11.38
N ILE A 101 0.40 1.14 10.76
CA ILE A 101 -0.17 2.37 10.21
C ILE A 101 -1.25 2.05 9.17
N GLY A 102 -0.98 1.08 8.28
CA GLY A 102 -1.90 0.67 7.22
C GLY A 102 -3.18 0.01 7.73
N THR A 103 -3.16 -0.58 8.94
CA THR A 103 -4.35 -1.22 9.54
C THR A 103 -5.20 -0.28 10.38
N ILE A 104 -4.74 0.94 10.68
CA ILE A 104 -5.52 1.93 11.45
C ILE A 104 -6.94 2.14 10.87
N PRO A 105 -7.15 2.28 9.55
CA PRO A 105 -8.48 2.42 8.98
C PRO A 105 -9.44 1.30 9.36
N LEU A 106 -8.97 0.07 9.44
CA LEU A 106 -9.82 -1.11 9.69
C LEU A 106 -10.62 -1.02 10.98
N TYR A 107 -10.10 -0.27 11.97
CA TYR A 107 -10.80 -0.03 13.23
C TYR A 107 -12.09 0.80 13.07
N TYR A 108 -12.12 1.64 12.04
CA TYR A 108 -13.24 2.56 11.78
C TYR A 108 -14.18 2.04 10.68
N LEU A 109 -13.82 0.96 9.99
CA LEU A 109 -14.61 0.45 8.88
C LEU A 109 -15.66 -0.57 9.33
N PRO A 110 -16.82 -0.63 8.64
CA PRO A 110 -17.76 -1.74 8.80
C PRO A 110 -17.12 -3.08 8.52
N ILE A 111 -17.59 -4.14 9.15
CA ILE A 111 -16.98 -5.48 9.06
C ILE A 111 -16.90 -6.02 7.62
N HIS A 112 -17.90 -5.76 6.79
CA HIS A 112 -17.87 -6.18 5.38
C HIS A 112 -16.75 -5.46 4.59
N SER A 113 -16.49 -4.17 4.88
CA SER A 113 -15.39 -3.41 4.28
C SER A 113 -14.03 -3.94 4.74
N VAL A 114 -13.94 -4.42 5.97
CA VAL A 114 -12.74 -5.09 6.49
C VAL A 114 -12.46 -6.37 5.70
N PHE A 115 -13.48 -7.23 5.45
CA PHE A 115 -13.31 -8.42 4.62
C PHE A 115 -12.87 -8.08 3.19
N ILE A 116 -13.47 -7.05 2.56
CA ILE A 116 -13.05 -6.58 1.25
C ILE A 116 -11.60 -6.09 1.28
N SER A 117 -11.20 -5.39 2.36
CA SER A 117 -9.81 -4.92 2.51
C SER A 117 -8.82 -6.08 2.61
N PHE A 118 -9.16 -7.16 3.31
CA PHE A 118 -8.29 -8.34 3.40
C PHE A 118 -8.24 -9.15 2.11
N SER A 119 -9.28 -9.12 1.29
CA SER A 119 -9.33 -9.90 0.05
C SER A 119 -8.30 -9.47 -1.01
N VAL A 120 -7.66 -8.30 -0.89
CA VAL A 120 -6.55 -7.88 -1.75
C VAL A 120 -5.21 -8.53 -1.39
N ILE A 121 -5.06 -9.11 -0.19
CA ILE A 121 -3.78 -9.65 0.29
C ILE A 121 -3.15 -10.65 -0.69
N PRO A 122 -3.88 -11.65 -1.24
CA PRO A 122 -3.30 -12.57 -2.21
C PRO A 122 -2.69 -11.86 -3.42
N LEU A 123 -3.34 -10.81 -3.93
CA LEU A 123 -2.82 -10.03 -5.06
C LEU A 123 -1.52 -9.31 -4.70
N ILE A 124 -1.44 -8.71 -3.50
CA ILE A 124 -0.24 -8.01 -3.01
C ILE A 124 0.93 -8.99 -2.85
N LEU A 125 0.65 -10.19 -2.31
CA LEU A 125 1.68 -11.20 -2.09
C LEU A 125 2.22 -11.77 -3.40
N ILE A 126 1.35 -11.99 -4.39
CA ILE A 126 1.71 -12.58 -5.69
C ILE A 126 2.39 -11.53 -6.60
N TYR A 127 2.03 -10.25 -6.50
CA TYR A 127 2.50 -9.20 -7.41
C TYR A 127 4.02 -9.19 -7.68
N PRO A 128 4.94 -9.28 -6.70
CA PRO A 128 6.37 -9.27 -6.99
C PRO A 128 6.82 -10.41 -7.90
N PHE A 129 6.10 -11.54 -7.85
CA PHE A 129 6.42 -12.73 -8.62
C PHE A 129 5.84 -12.68 -10.03
N THR A 130 4.80 -11.89 -10.29
CA THR A 130 4.15 -11.79 -11.62
C THR A 130 5.13 -11.39 -12.71
N LYS A 131 6.13 -10.57 -12.39
CA LYS A 131 7.22 -10.17 -13.30
C LYS A 131 8.03 -11.35 -13.87
N ARG A 132 7.91 -12.54 -13.26
CA ARG A 132 8.69 -13.74 -13.62
C ARG A 132 7.96 -14.68 -14.55
N PHE A 133 6.62 -14.59 -14.60
CA PHE A 133 5.80 -15.52 -15.38
C PHE A 133 4.75 -14.84 -16.29
N THR A 134 4.59 -13.50 -16.21
CA THR A 134 3.65 -12.78 -17.07
C THR A 134 4.29 -11.56 -17.72
N TRP A 135 3.85 -11.26 -18.94
CA TRP A 135 4.21 -10.04 -19.67
C TRP A 135 3.46 -8.79 -19.17
N TRP A 136 2.46 -8.97 -18.27
CA TRP A 136 1.53 -7.93 -17.84
C TRP A 136 1.59 -7.67 -16.32
N PRO A 137 2.77 -7.44 -15.73
CA PRO A 137 2.87 -7.20 -14.29
C PRO A 137 2.13 -5.92 -13.87
N GLN A 138 2.01 -4.95 -14.79
CA GLN A 138 1.30 -3.69 -14.52
C GLN A 138 -0.20 -3.87 -14.34
N PHE A 139 -0.79 -4.88 -14.99
CA PHE A 139 -2.19 -5.24 -14.77
C PHE A 139 -2.44 -5.67 -13.32
N TRP A 140 -1.58 -6.55 -12.79
CA TRP A 140 -1.65 -7.00 -11.39
C TRP A 140 -1.45 -5.85 -10.42
N LEU A 141 -0.49 -4.97 -10.70
CA LEU A 141 -0.26 -3.76 -9.91
C LEU A 141 -1.49 -2.85 -9.93
N GLY A 142 -2.09 -2.67 -11.10
CA GLY A 142 -3.31 -1.88 -11.27
C GLY A 142 -4.48 -2.42 -10.44
N LEU A 143 -4.68 -3.74 -10.39
CA LEU A 143 -5.68 -4.35 -9.51
C LEU A 143 -5.41 -4.04 -8.05
N CYS A 144 -4.16 -4.18 -7.58
CA CYS A 144 -3.80 -3.85 -6.19
C CYS A 144 -4.09 -2.39 -5.83
N PHE A 145 -3.74 -1.44 -6.72
CA PHE A 145 -3.95 -0.02 -6.46
C PHE A 145 -5.43 0.38 -6.51
N ASN A 146 -6.19 -0.16 -7.48
CA ASN A 146 -7.60 0.19 -7.65
C ASN A 146 -8.55 -0.59 -6.73
N TRP A 147 -8.06 -1.56 -5.94
CA TRP A 147 -8.87 -2.25 -4.94
C TRP A 147 -9.52 -1.30 -3.94
N GLY A 148 -8.85 -0.18 -3.71
CA GLY A 148 -9.35 0.91 -2.87
C GLY A 148 -10.73 1.45 -3.27
N VAL A 149 -11.12 1.36 -4.56
CA VAL A 149 -12.48 1.73 -5.02
C VAL A 149 -13.53 0.85 -4.36
N LEU A 150 -13.31 -0.47 -4.32
CA LEU A 150 -14.24 -1.42 -3.72
C LEU A 150 -14.36 -1.19 -2.21
N VAL A 151 -13.23 -0.97 -1.54
CA VAL A 151 -13.23 -0.69 -0.09
C VAL A 151 -13.94 0.64 0.18
N GLY A 152 -13.59 1.71 -0.52
CA GLY A 152 -14.20 3.03 -0.33
C GLY A 152 -15.70 3.04 -0.61
N TYR A 153 -16.15 2.33 -1.65
CA TYR A 153 -17.57 2.20 -1.96
C TYR A 153 -18.32 1.43 -0.85
N SER A 154 -17.74 0.33 -0.38
CA SER A 154 -18.37 -0.52 0.63
C SER A 154 -18.61 0.16 1.98
N VAL A 155 -17.79 1.16 2.33
CA VAL A 155 -17.87 1.83 3.65
C VAL A 155 -19.21 2.53 3.86
N LYS A 156 -19.79 3.08 2.80
CA LYS A 156 -21.08 3.83 2.87
C LYS A 156 -22.26 3.04 2.30
N SER A 157 -22.01 1.91 1.69
CA SER A 157 -23.06 1.09 1.11
C SER A 157 -23.68 0.16 2.15
N SER A 158 -24.93 0.42 2.54
CA SER A 158 -25.71 -0.47 3.41
C SER A 158 -26.14 -1.77 2.73
N ASN A 159 -25.99 -1.89 1.41
CA ASN A 159 -26.53 -2.97 0.58
C ASN A 159 -25.43 -3.92 0.05
N PHE A 160 -24.29 -4.07 0.75
CA PHE A 160 -23.23 -4.98 0.36
C PHE A 160 -23.45 -6.42 0.88
N ILE A 161 -24.70 -6.78 1.18
CA ILE A 161 -25.13 -8.17 1.46
C ILE A 161 -26.28 -8.52 0.53
#